data_b6dd8c68115dfcdc08b42d6cd245f683
#
_entry.id   b6dd8c68115dfcdc08b42d6cd245f683
#
_cell.length_a   1.000
_cell.length_b   1.000
_cell.length_c   1.000
_cell.angle_alpha   90.00
_cell.angle_beta   90.00
_cell.angle_gamma   90.00
#
_symmetry.space_group_name_H-M   'P 1'
#
loop_
_entity.id
_entity.type
_entity.pdbx_description
1 polymer ?
#
loop_
_entity_poly.entity_id
_entity_poly.type
_entity_poly.pdbx_seq_one_letter_code
_entity_poly.pdbx_strand_id
1 'polypeptide(L)'
;MTPALSAPREPAPLESVLRQLRIPFVRKAAIVSPSRREEVFIFDIGLAGAFVERAEPLPVDEALEIRFPWPGSEIPFSARCRVAWWHPEGGPLSSKSLPAGAGLQFVEMSEADRERLRSFLVDYCRQNPRVRRFLRHWPEAERQGDDPTSG
;
A
#
# COMPACT_ATOMS: atom_id res chain seq x y z
N MET A 1 33.55 14.41 8.16
CA MET A 1 32.95 14.04 8.23
C MET A 1 32.27 13.91 7.98
N THR A 2 31.84 13.55 8.05
CA THR A 2 31.07 13.21 8.01
C THR A 2 30.30 12.96 8.09
N PRO A 3 30.01 12.93 8.25
CA PRO A 3 29.13 12.56 8.41
C PRO A 3 28.28 12.52 8.13
N ALA A 4 28.19 12.65 8.02
CA ALA A 4 27.40 12.50 7.85
C ALA A 4 26.93 11.99 7.43
N LEU A 5 27.20 11.76 7.55
CA LEU A 5 26.78 11.28 7.33
C LEU A 5 26.09 10.88 7.15
N SER A 6 26.21 10.87 6.98
CA SER A 6 25.54 10.45 6.86
C SER A 6 24.70 10.16 7.06
N ALA A 7 25.03 10.69 7.20
CA ALA A 7 23.89 10.56 7.85
C ALA A 7 22.92 9.76 7.23
N PRO A 8 22.55 9.05 7.86
CA PRO A 8 21.66 8.17 7.39
C PRO A 8 20.58 8.76 6.87
N ARG A 9 20.51 8.35 6.02
CA ARG A 9 19.57 8.73 5.50
C ARG A 9 18.46 8.15 5.94
N GLU A 10 17.96 8.72 6.76
CA GLU A 10 16.64 8.38 7.10
C GLU A 10 15.75 8.76 5.97
N PRO A 11 14.72 7.95 5.61
CA PRO A 11 13.73 8.36 4.63
C PRO A 11 13.11 9.66 5.05
N ALA A 12 12.62 10.43 4.12
CA ALA A 12 11.89 11.64 4.45
C ALA A 12 10.78 11.29 5.43
N PRO A 13 10.46 12.17 6.38
CA PRO A 13 9.42 11.86 7.36
C PRO A 13 8.09 11.40 6.76
N LEU A 14 7.68 12.04 5.67
CA LEU A 14 6.45 11.64 5.00
C LEU A 14 6.56 10.22 4.47
N GLU A 15 7.68 9.88 3.90
CA GLU A 15 7.90 8.56 3.35
C GLU A 15 7.81 7.49 4.44
N SER A 16 8.40 7.76 5.59
CA SER A 16 8.34 6.82 6.71
C SER A 16 6.91 6.59 7.18
N VAL A 17 6.14 7.66 7.23
CA VAL A 17 4.76 7.57 7.65
C VAL A 17 3.95 6.77 6.64
N LEU A 18 4.13 7.04 5.36
CA LEU A 18 3.37 6.36 4.33
C LEU A 18 3.65 4.86 4.30
N ARG A 19 4.84 4.44 4.71
CA ARG A 19 5.17 3.02 4.72
C ARG A 19 4.35 2.24 5.73
N GLN A 20 3.85 2.92 6.74
CA GLN A 20 3.05 2.28 7.78
C GLN A 20 1.57 2.33 7.47
N LEU A 21 1.17 3.08 6.47
CA LEU A 21 -0.23 3.32 6.18
C LEU A 21 -0.80 2.25 5.27
N ARG A 22 -1.96 1.72 5.65
CA ARG A 22 -2.73 0.82 4.80
C ARG A 22 -4.12 1.39 4.75
N ILE A 23 -4.63 1.62 3.56
CA ILE A 23 -5.94 2.23 3.42
C ILE A 23 -6.88 1.28 2.68
N PRO A 24 -8.17 1.38 2.96
CA PRO A 24 -9.15 0.58 2.23
C PRO A 24 -9.08 0.90 0.74
N PHE A 25 -9.07 -0.12 -0.07
CA PHE A 25 -8.95 0.08 -1.51
C PHE A 25 -9.52 -1.15 -2.21
N VAL A 26 -10.84 -1.20 -2.30
CA VAL A 26 -11.51 -2.37 -2.84
C VAL A 26 -11.59 -2.23 -4.35
N ARG A 27 -10.79 -3.02 -5.05
CA ARG A 27 -10.71 -2.99 -6.51
C ARG A 27 -10.45 -4.38 -7.02
N LYS A 28 -11.00 -4.66 -8.20
CA LYS A 28 -10.68 -5.90 -8.88
C LYS A 28 -9.29 -5.79 -9.48
N ALA A 29 -8.52 -6.85 -9.37
CA ALA A 29 -7.16 -6.88 -9.87
C ALA A 29 -6.87 -8.25 -10.47
N ALA A 30 -5.86 -8.31 -11.33
CA ALA A 30 -5.35 -9.57 -11.85
C ALA A 30 -4.03 -9.87 -11.19
N ILE A 31 -3.85 -11.13 -10.75
CA ILE A 31 -2.54 -11.58 -10.33
C ILE A 31 -2.04 -12.56 -11.38
N VAL A 32 -0.80 -12.37 -11.80
CA VAL A 32 -0.24 -13.05 -12.97
C VAL A 32 1.13 -13.59 -12.66
N SER A 33 1.38 -14.83 -13.03
CA SER A 33 2.71 -15.43 -13.00
C SER A 33 2.75 -16.45 -14.15
N PRO A 34 3.88 -17.08 -14.40
CA PRO A 34 3.90 -18.12 -15.46
C PRO A 34 2.88 -19.23 -15.24
N SER A 35 2.53 -19.50 -13.99
CA SER A 35 1.62 -20.61 -13.69
C SER A 35 0.24 -20.14 -13.25
N ARG A 36 -0.01 -18.82 -13.23
CA ARG A 36 -1.25 -18.31 -12.63
C ARG A 36 -1.73 -17.06 -13.35
N ARG A 37 -3.01 -17.01 -13.62
CA ARG A 37 -3.66 -15.80 -14.12
C ARG A 37 -5.07 -15.82 -13.61
N GLU A 38 -5.35 -14.97 -12.63
CA GLU A 38 -6.69 -14.98 -12.04
C GLU A 38 -7.06 -13.60 -11.53
N GLU A 39 -8.35 -13.38 -11.36
CA GLU A 39 -8.87 -12.15 -10.79
C GLU A 39 -9.05 -12.30 -9.31
N VAL A 40 -8.69 -11.27 -8.58
CA VAL A 40 -8.90 -11.19 -7.14
C VAL A 40 -9.40 -9.80 -6.82
N PHE A 41 -9.80 -9.59 -5.56
CA PHE A 41 -10.14 -8.25 -5.11
C PHE A 41 -9.06 -7.79 -4.14
N ILE A 42 -8.57 -6.58 -4.37
CA ILE A 42 -7.71 -5.92 -3.38
C ILE A 42 -8.62 -5.46 -2.25
N PHE A 43 -8.17 -5.65 -1.03
CA PHE A 43 -8.90 -5.23 0.15
C PHE A 43 -8.31 -3.93 0.71
N ASP A 44 -7.00 -3.85 0.80
CA ASP A 44 -6.34 -2.61 1.21
C ASP A 44 -4.99 -2.49 0.49
N ILE A 45 -4.47 -1.28 0.50
CA ILE A 45 -3.21 -1.02 -0.18
C ILE A 45 -2.39 -0.02 0.62
N GLY A 46 -1.09 -0.16 0.55
CA GLY A 46 -0.14 0.78 1.12
C GLY A 46 1.05 0.93 0.21
N LEU A 47 2.03 1.69 0.65
CA LEU A 47 3.20 1.95 -0.17
C LEU A 47 4.03 0.69 -0.41
N ALA A 48 4.01 -0.23 0.54
CA ALA A 48 4.84 -1.42 0.48
C ALA A 48 4.14 -2.65 -0.05
N GLY A 49 2.81 -2.62 -0.17
CA GLY A 49 2.10 -3.80 -0.61
C GLY A 49 0.60 -3.66 -0.53
N ALA A 50 -0.07 -4.77 -0.78
CA ALA A 50 -1.52 -4.82 -0.78
C ALA A 50 -1.98 -6.14 -0.20
N PHE A 51 -3.18 -6.16 0.35
CA PHE A 51 -3.81 -7.40 0.78
C PHE A 51 -4.89 -7.74 -0.24
N VAL A 52 -4.87 -8.98 -0.74
CA VAL A 52 -5.87 -9.43 -1.71
C VAL A 52 -6.68 -10.55 -1.10
N GLU A 53 -7.98 -10.47 -1.33
CA GLU A 53 -8.91 -11.46 -0.82
C GLU A 53 -8.89 -12.69 -1.72
N ARG A 54 -8.80 -13.86 -1.11
CA ARG A 54 -8.76 -15.10 -1.88
C ARG A 54 -9.08 -16.25 -0.94
N ALA A 55 -9.92 -17.16 -1.38
CA ALA A 55 -10.34 -18.28 -0.53
C ALA A 55 -9.22 -19.32 -0.39
N GLU A 56 -8.49 -19.56 -1.47
CA GLU A 56 -7.45 -20.59 -1.45
C GLU A 56 -6.09 -19.99 -1.22
N PRO A 57 -5.24 -20.66 -0.43
CA PRO A 57 -3.92 -20.12 -0.11
C PRO A 57 -3.04 -19.90 -1.32
N LEU A 58 -2.21 -18.86 -1.22
CA LEU A 58 -1.11 -18.66 -2.16
C LEU A 58 0.16 -19.05 -1.43
N PRO A 59 1.07 -19.76 -2.10
CA PRO A 59 2.33 -20.12 -1.45
C PRO A 59 3.12 -18.89 -1.07
N VAL A 60 3.63 -18.88 0.14
CA VAL A 60 4.49 -17.80 0.60
C VAL A 60 5.75 -17.77 -0.26
N ASP A 61 6.19 -16.58 -0.60
CA ASP A 61 7.34 -16.29 -1.45
C ASP A 61 7.08 -16.50 -2.95
N GLU A 62 5.88 -16.87 -3.34
CA GLU A 62 5.58 -16.93 -4.76
C GLU A 62 5.72 -15.55 -5.38
N ALA A 63 6.38 -15.47 -6.54
CA ALA A 63 6.53 -14.23 -7.27
C ALA A 63 5.38 -14.09 -8.25
N LEU A 64 4.77 -12.92 -8.28
CA LEU A 64 3.69 -12.67 -9.23
C LEU A 64 3.60 -11.17 -9.50
N GLU A 65 2.81 -10.83 -10.48
CA GLU A 65 2.57 -9.43 -10.81
C GLU A 65 1.12 -9.12 -10.50
N ILE A 66 0.86 -7.95 -9.92
CA ILE A 66 -0.50 -7.48 -9.72
C ILE A 66 -0.77 -6.34 -10.68
N ARG A 67 -1.94 -6.34 -11.30
CA ARG A 67 -2.35 -5.30 -12.23
C ARG A 67 -3.79 -4.91 -11.96
N PHE A 68 -4.07 -3.63 -11.97
CA PHE A 68 -5.45 -3.20 -11.83
C PHE A 68 -5.62 -1.81 -12.43
N PRO A 69 -6.85 -1.47 -12.84
CA PRO A 69 -7.12 -0.14 -13.36
C PRO A 69 -6.86 0.90 -12.28
N TRP A 70 -6.20 1.97 -12.66
CA TRP A 70 -5.95 3.05 -11.71
C TRP A 70 -7.07 4.06 -11.81
N PRO A 71 -7.63 4.54 -10.69
CA PRO A 71 -8.73 5.49 -10.73
C PRO A 71 -8.37 6.73 -11.55
N GLY A 72 -9.23 7.07 -12.50
CA GLY A 72 -9.04 8.28 -13.28
C GLY A 72 -7.98 8.20 -14.36
N SER A 73 -7.49 7.00 -14.69
CA SER A 73 -6.43 6.85 -15.66
C SER A 73 -6.74 5.67 -16.58
N GLU A 74 -6.28 5.77 -17.82
CA GLU A 74 -6.39 4.64 -18.75
C GLU A 74 -5.20 3.72 -18.63
N ILE A 75 -4.15 4.14 -17.92
CA ILE A 75 -2.96 3.34 -17.76
C ILE A 75 -3.07 2.57 -16.45
N PRO A 76 -3.10 1.24 -16.51
CA PRO A 76 -3.25 0.46 -15.28
C PRO A 76 -2.01 0.53 -14.41
N PHE A 77 -2.22 0.28 -13.13
CA PHE A 77 -1.12 0.13 -12.18
C PHE A 77 -0.59 -1.30 -12.30
N SER A 78 0.72 -1.45 -12.21
CA SER A 78 1.33 -2.77 -12.28
C SER A 78 2.53 -2.81 -11.35
N ALA A 79 2.67 -3.90 -10.60
CA ALA A 79 3.81 -4.06 -9.72
C ALA A 79 4.17 -5.53 -9.60
N ARG A 80 5.46 -5.79 -9.53
CA ARG A 80 5.93 -7.15 -9.23
C ARG A 80 5.89 -7.31 -7.73
N CYS A 81 5.40 -8.47 -7.30
CA CYS A 81 5.13 -8.74 -5.90
C CYS A 81 5.68 -10.07 -5.48
N ARG A 82 5.75 -10.25 -4.17
CA ARG A 82 6.06 -11.51 -3.54
C ARG A 82 4.97 -11.75 -2.50
N VAL A 83 4.48 -12.98 -2.42
CA VAL A 83 3.52 -13.34 -1.38
C VAL A 83 4.26 -13.33 -0.05
N ALA A 84 3.90 -12.40 0.82
CA ALA A 84 4.61 -12.24 2.08
C ALA A 84 3.99 -13.08 3.19
N TRP A 85 2.66 -13.23 3.18
CA TRP A 85 2.00 -14.00 4.22
C TRP A 85 0.59 -14.36 3.75
N TRP A 86 0.01 -15.33 4.45
CA TRP A 86 -1.35 -15.79 4.19
C TRP A 86 -2.18 -15.65 5.45
N HIS A 87 -3.42 -15.17 5.30
CA HIS A 87 -4.35 -15.02 6.39
C HIS A 87 -5.55 -15.94 6.15
N PRO A 88 -5.72 -16.97 6.97
CA PRO A 88 -6.86 -17.88 6.78
C PRO A 88 -8.14 -17.27 7.34
N GLU A 89 -9.26 -17.70 6.78
CA GLU A 89 -10.55 -17.29 7.29
C GLU A 89 -10.71 -17.86 8.70
N GLY A 90 -11.17 -17.03 9.63
CA GLY A 90 -11.42 -17.52 10.98
C GLY A 90 -10.18 -17.79 11.80
N GLY A 91 -9.02 -17.32 11.35
CA GLY A 91 -7.80 -17.52 12.11
C GLY A 91 -7.82 -16.77 13.44
N PRO A 92 -6.95 -17.16 14.35
CA PRO A 92 -6.98 -16.58 15.71
C PRO A 92 -6.67 -15.10 15.76
N LEU A 93 -5.97 -14.59 14.76
CA LEU A 93 -5.68 -13.17 14.70
C LEU A 93 -6.65 -12.43 13.82
N SER A 94 -7.65 -13.11 13.31
CA SER A 94 -8.54 -12.46 12.38
C SER A 94 -9.42 -11.51 13.15
N SER A 95 -9.48 -10.31 12.68
CA SER A 95 -10.58 -9.46 13.08
C SER A 95 -11.69 -9.80 12.10
N LYS A 96 -12.88 -9.51 12.50
CA LYS A 96 -14.00 -9.76 11.62
C LYS A 96 -13.92 -9.00 10.33
N SER A 97 -13.03 -8.00 10.29
CA SER A 97 -12.91 -7.14 9.13
C SER A 97 -11.88 -7.62 8.12
N LEU A 98 -11.14 -8.70 8.42
CA LEU A 98 -10.12 -9.16 7.49
C LEU A 98 -10.49 -10.50 6.91
N PRO A 99 -10.79 -10.59 5.61
CA PRO A 99 -11.14 -11.85 4.98
C PRO A 99 -9.93 -12.73 4.78
N ALA A 100 -10.15 -13.98 4.39
CA ALA A 100 -9.06 -14.84 3.99
C ALA A 100 -8.37 -14.23 2.78
N GLY A 101 -7.05 -14.28 2.75
CA GLY A 101 -6.33 -13.73 1.64
C GLY A 101 -4.84 -13.69 1.86
N ALA A 102 -4.16 -13.01 0.97
CA ALA A 102 -2.70 -12.96 0.97
C ALA A 102 -2.20 -11.54 1.07
N GLY A 103 -1.17 -11.35 1.87
CA GLY A 103 -0.44 -10.10 1.88
C GLY A 103 0.63 -10.15 0.81
N LEU A 104 0.60 -9.19 -0.12
CA LEU A 104 1.56 -9.11 -1.20
C LEU A 104 2.49 -7.95 -0.93
N GLN A 105 3.79 -8.21 -1.00
CA GLN A 105 4.78 -7.17 -0.86
C GLN A 105 5.20 -6.71 -2.25
N PHE A 106 5.18 -5.40 -2.49
CA PHE A 106 5.67 -4.85 -3.74
C PHE A 106 7.19 -4.97 -3.77
N VAL A 107 7.69 -5.57 -4.82
CA VAL A 107 9.13 -5.76 -4.99
C VAL A 107 9.67 -4.75 -5.98
N GLU A 108 8.91 -4.48 -7.04
CA GLU A 108 9.38 -3.58 -8.08
C GLU A 108 8.20 -2.95 -8.79
N MET A 109 8.29 -1.67 -9.08
CA MET A 109 7.30 -0.99 -9.89
C MET A 109 7.97 0.19 -10.58
N SER A 110 7.32 0.72 -11.61
CA SER A 110 7.86 1.88 -12.31
C SER A 110 7.81 3.10 -11.42
N GLU A 111 8.64 4.08 -11.74
CA GLU A 111 8.60 5.34 -11.01
C GLU A 111 7.24 6.00 -11.13
N ALA A 112 6.62 5.90 -12.31
CA ALA A 112 5.31 6.49 -12.50
C ALA A 112 4.27 5.84 -11.59
N ASP A 113 4.30 4.52 -11.46
CA ASP A 113 3.36 3.83 -10.60
C ASP A 113 3.63 4.12 -9.13
N ARG A 114 4.90 4.21 -8.76
CA ARG A 114 5.25 4.55 -7.39
C ARG A 114 4.73 5.94 -7.04
N GLU A 115 4.89 6.87 -7.95
CA GLU A 115 4.42 8.23 -7.70
C GLU A 115 2.91 8.31 -7.64
N ARG A 116 2.22 7.56 -8.49
CA ARG A 116 0.75 7.52 -8.43
C ARG A 116 0.28 7.00 -7.08
N LEU A 117 0.92 5.92 -6.62
CA LEU A 117 0.55 5.32 -5.35
C LEU A 117 0.83 6.27 -4.20
N ARG A 118 2.00 6.89 -4.22
CA ARG A 118 2.38 7.84 -3.18
C ARG A 118 1.39 9.01 -3.11
N SER A 119 1.10 9.59 -4.27
CA SER A 119 0.16 10.72 -4.31
C SER A 119 -1.22 10.32 -3.82
N PHE A 120 -1.65 9.13 -4.18
CA PHE A 120 -2.96 8.65 -3.76
C PHE A 120 -3.03 8.52 -2.23
N LEU A 121 -1.98 7.99 -1.62
CA LEU A 121 -1.94 7.83 -0.18
C LEU A 121 -1.87 9.18 0.53
N VAL A 122 -1.10 10.11 -0.01
CA VAL A 122 -1.02 11.45 0.57
C VAL A 122 -2.38 12.14 0.50
N ASP A 123 -3.03 12.05 -0.66
CA ASP A 123 -4.35 12.66 -0.81
C ASP A 123 -5.37 12.05 0.13
N TYR A 124 -5.31 10.74 0.32
CA TYR A 124 -6.20 10.08 1.26
C TYR A 124 -6.01 10.65 2.65
N CYS A 125 -4.77 10.83 3.07
CA CYS A 125 -4.50 11.38 4.39
C CYS A 125 -4.97 12.82 4.51
N ARG A 126 -4.78 13.60 3.45
CA ARG A 126 -5.24 14.99 3.47
C ARG A 126 -6.74 15.10 3.61
N GLN A 127 -7.46 14.16 3.02
CA GLN A 127 -8.91 14.17 3.07
C GLN A 127 -9.47 13.49 4.31
N ASN A 128 -8.62 12.86 5.11
CA ASN A 128 -9.05 12.11 6.27
C ASN A 128 -8.24 12.48 7.51
N PRO A 129 -8.56 13.62 8.13
CA PRO A 129 -7.77 14.10 9.28
C PRO A 129 -7.67 13.11 10.41
N ARG A 130 -8.69 12.28 10.58
CA ARG A 130 -8.65 11.28 11.65
C ARG A 130 -7.52 10.30 11.45
N VAL A 131 -7.29 9.90 10.20
CA VAL A 131 -6.20 8.99 9.89
C VAL A 131 -4.88 9.65 10.23
N ARG A 132 -4.71 10.92 9.86
CA ARG A 132 -3.47 11.61 10.14
C ARG A 132 -3.16 11.71 11.61
N ARG A 133 -4.18 11.77 12.44
CA ARG A 133 -3.95 11.88 13.89
C ARG A 133 -3.28 10.65 14.46
N PHE A 134 -3.40 9.52 13.81
CA PHE A 134 -2.74 8.31 14.26
C PHE A 134 -1.33 8.18 13.73
N LEU A 135 -0.92 9.10 12.85
CA LEU A 135 0.40 9.04 12.24
C LEU A 135 1.28 10.03 12.98
N ARG A 136 2.06 9.51 13.92
CA ARG A 136 2.84 10.35 14.82
C ARG A 136 3.75 11.34 14.14
N HIS A 137 4.26 10.99 13.00
CA HIS A 137 5.30 11.79 12.37
C HIS A 137 4.82 12.46 11.09
N TRP A 138 3.52 12.75 11.02
CA TRP A 138 3.03 13.46 9.85
C TRP A 138 3.69 14.84 9.79
N PRO A 139 4.30 15.17 8.65
CA PRO A 139 5.08 16.42 8.56
C PRO A 139 4.27 17.66 8.84
N GLU A 140 4.91 18.62 9.47
CA GLU A 140 4.27 19.88 9.81
C GLU A 140 3.73 20.60 8.59
N ALA A 141 4.48 20.60 7.50
CA ALA A 141 4.05 21.26 6.28
C ALA A 141 2.74 20.69 5.75
N GLU A 142 2.59 19.37 5.89
CA GLU A 142 1.34 18.74 5.45
C GLU A 142 0.20 19.05 6.40
N ARG A 143 0.49 19.21 7.67
CA ARG A 143 -0.54 19.58 8.64
C ARG A 143 -1.08 20.95 8.37
N GLN A 144 -0.24 21.86 7.97
CA GLN A 144 -0.67 23.21 7.70
C GLN A 144 -1.65 23.27 6.55
N GLY A 145 -1.50 22.39 5.60
CA GLY A 145 -2.40 22.34 4.47
C GLY A 145 -3.81 21.95 4.86
N ASP A 146 -3.98 21.41 6.06
CA ASP A 146 -5.29 20.96 6.49
C ASP A 146 -5.96 21.88 7.50
N ASP A 147 -5.28 22.90 7.93
CA ASP A 147 -5.83 23.77 8.94
C ASP A 147 -6.86 24.68 8.30
N PRO A 148 -8.13 24.49 8.59
CA PRO A 148 -9.15 25.30 7.96
C PRO A 148 -9.13 26.74 8.41
N THR A 149 -8.52 26.99 9.56
CA THR A 149 -8.51 28.36 10.05
C THR A 149 -7.37 29.14 9.46
N SER A 150 -6.39 28.46 8.94
CA SER A 150 -5.32 29.18 8.29
C SER A 150 -5.72 29.54 6.88
N GLY A 151 -6.79 28.97 6.45
CA GLY A 151 -7.35 29.35 5.17
C GLY A 151 -8.37 30.41 5.37
#